data_f9ec2866ec0079ab868eff563c995c47
#
_entry.id   f9ec2866ec0079ab868eff563c995c47
#
_cell.length_a   1.000
_cell.length_b   1.000
_cell.length_c   1.000
_cell.angle_alpha   90.00
_cell.angle_beta   90.00
_cell.angle_gamma   90.00
#
_symmetry.space_group_name_H-M   'P 1'
#
loop_
_entity.id
_entity.type
_entity.pdbx_description
1 polymer ?
#
loop_
_entity_poly.entity_id
_entity_poly.type
_entity_poly.pdbx_seq_one_letter_code
_entity_poly.pdbx_strand_id
1 'polypeptide(L)'
;MFTGIIEEIGLIEGIKKGEKSSKLVIKANIVLNDIHIGDSISTNGVCLTVTNIYENKFEADIMAETLRKSNLGKLNIGSKVNLERALSIQSRLGGHIVSGHIDGTGKIISFVKEDNA
;
A
#
# COMPACT_ATOMS: atom_id res chain seq x y z
N MET A 1 10.66 -3.62 -5.58
CA MET A 1 11.21 -3.52 -4.22
C MET A 1 10.70 -2.25 -3.55
N PHE A 2 10.42 -2.31 -2.29
CA PHE A 2 9.93 -1.19 -1.48
C PHE A 2 10.90 -0.90 -0.34
N THR A 3 10.91 0.35 0.13
CA THR A 3 11.80 0.82 1.20
C THR A 3 11.10 0.92 2.55
N GLY A 4 9.77 0.95 2.55
CA GLY A 4 8.96 1.26 3.73
C GLY A 4 8.79 2.77 3.98
N ILE A 5 9.30 3.61 3.08
CA ILE A 5 9.11 5.06 3.16
C ILE A 5 7.82 5.43 2.43
N ILE A 6 6.83 5.87 3.19
CA ILE A 6 5.50 6.18 2.66
C ILE A 6 5.53 7.49 1.88
N GLU A 7 4.99 7.46 0.67
CA GLU A 7 4.93 8.63 -0.20
C GLU A 7 3.62 9.40 -0.08
N GLU A 8 2.55 8.70 0.26
CA GLU A 8 1.21 9.28 0.27
C GLU A 8 0.27 8.48 1.18
N ILE A 9 -0.74 9.14 1.72
CA ILE A 9 -1.90 8.50 2.35
C ILE A 9 -3.05 8.52 1.35
N GLY A 10 -3.46 7.33 0.89
CA GLY A 10 -4.62 7.15 0.03
C GLY A 10 -5.88 6.84 0.82
N LEU A 11 -7.00 6.77 0.12
CA LEU A 11 -8.30 6.42 0.69
C LEU A 11 -8.92 5.25 -0.06
N ILE A 12 -9.44 4.28 0.69
CA ILE A 12 -10.25 3.21 0.10
C ILE A 12 -11.56 3.83 -0.39
N GLU A 13 -11.80 3.76 -1.68
CA GLU A 13 -13.00 4.28 -2.33
C GLU A 13 -13.99 3.17 -2.68
N GLY A 14 -13.50 1.96 -2.89
CA GLY A 14 -14.31 0.80 -3.20
C GLY A 14 -13.63 -0.51 -2.85
N ILE A 15 -14.43 -1.51 -2.51
CA ILE A 15 -13.99 -2.88 -2.27
C ILE A 15 -15.00 -3.79 -2.96
N LYS A 16 -14.55 -4.52 -3.98
CA LYS A 16 -15.37 -5.51 -4.68
C LYS A 16 -14.88 -6.90 -4.31
N LYS A 17 -15.65 -7.61 -3.49
CA LYS A 17 -15.31 -8.96 -3.03
C LYS A 17 -15.70 -9.99 -4.08
N GLY A 18 -14.78 -10.89 -4.44
CA GLY A 18 -15.00 -12.07 -5.23
C GLY A 18 -14.71 -13.34 -4.41
N GLU A 19 -14.89 -14.53 -5.00
CA GLU A 19 -14.69 -15.80 -4.29
C GLU A 19 -13.23 -16.04 -3.93
N LYS A 20 -12.29 -15.74 -4.82
CA LYS A 20 -10.86 -16.02 -4.65
C LYS A 20 -10.01 -14.76 -4.49
N SER A 21 -10.50 -13.64 -4.96
CA SER A 21 -9.81 -12.35 -4.90
C SER A 21 -10.80 -11.22 -4.70
N SER A 22 -10.28 -10.10 -4.26
CA SER A 22 -11.05 -8.85 -4.15
C SER A 22 -10.36 -7.78 -4.97
N LYS A 23 -11.12 -6.79 -5.40
CA LYS A 23 -10.60 -5.61 -6.08
C LYS A 23 -10.71 -4.42 -5.13
N LEU A 24 -9.61 -3.74 -4.92
CA LEU A 24 -9.56 -2.48 -4.17
C LEU A 24 -9.52 -1.31 -5.14
N VAL A 25 -10.30 -0.30 -4.85
CA VAL A 25 -10.25 1.00 -5.54
C VAL A 25 -9.71 2.01 -4.54
N ILE A 26 -8.58 2.61 -4.86
CA ILE A 26 -7.85 3.47 -3.94
C ILE A 26 -7.67 4.85 -4.56
N LYS A 27 -8.21 5.86 -3.90
CA LYS A 27 -8.01 7.26 -4.27
C LYS A 27 -6.60 7.68 -3.90
N ALA A 28 -5.88 8.27 -4.84
CA ALA A 28 -4.50 8.69 -4.67
C ALA A 28 -4.18 9.85 -5.63
N ASN A 29 -3.01 10.44 -5.48
CA ASN A 29 -2.52 11.52 -6.32
C ASN A 29 -1.03 11.32 -6.66
N ILE A 30 -0.16 11.39 -5.65
CA ILE A 30 1.29 11.34 -5.84
C ILE A 30 1.75 10.02 -6.47
N VAL A 31 1.25 8.90 -5.95
CA VAL A 31 1.64 7.57 -6.45
C VAL A 31 1.11 7.26 -7.85
N LEU A 32 0.18 8.07 -8.37
CA LEU A 32 -0.30 7.93 -9.75
C LEU A 32 0.67 8.51 -10.77
N ASN A 33 1.63 9.33 -10.34
CA ASN A 33 2.62 9.89 -11.24
C ASN A 33 3.54 8.79 -11.74
N ASP A 34 3.61 8.66 -13.08
CA ASP A 34 4.52 7.75 -13.76
C ASP A 34 4.32 6.26 -13.40
N ILE A 35 3.09 5.86 -13.10
CA ILE A 35 2.75 4.44 -12.92
C ILE A 35 2.05 3.89 -14.16
N HIS A 36 2.16 2.58 -14.35
CA HIS A 36 1.56 1.83 -15.45
C HIS A 36 0.81 0.61 -14.92
N ILE A 37 -0.16 0.14 -15.69
CA ILE A 37 -0.84 -1.14 -15.40
C ILE A 37 0.23 -2.24 -15.34
N GLY A 38 0.17 -3.05 -14.29
CA GLY A 38 1.17 -4.08 -14.01
C GLY A 38 2.24 -3.66 -13.00
N ASP A 39 2.37 -2.37 -12.71
CA ASP A 39 3.28 -1.88 -11.68
C ASP A 39 2.79 -2.30 -10.28
N SER A 40 3.72 -2.35 -9.35
CA SER A 40 3.43 -2.65 -7.95
C SER A 40 3.34 -1.38 -7.12
N ILE A 41 2.31 -1.30 -6.28
CA ILE A 41 2.20 -0.26 -5.24
C ILE A 41 2.05 -0.97 -3.89
N SER A 42 2.89 -0.60 -2.94
CA SER A 42 2.74 -1.06 -1.56
C SER A 42 1.59 -0.31 -0.90
N THR A 43 0.61 -1.05 -0.42
CA THR A 43 -0.55 -0.53 0.31
C THR A 43 -0.52 -1.11 1.73
N ASN A 44 -0.27 -0.26 2.72
CA ASN A 44 -0.01 -0.69 4.10
C ASN A 44 1.08 -1.77 4.20
N GLY A 45 2.11 -1.68 3.36
CA GLY A 45 3.22 -2.64 3.33
C GLY A 45 2.92 -3.93 2.55
N VAL A 46 1.76 -4.04 1.93
CA VAL A 46 1.37 -5.17 1.08
C VAL A 46 1.57 -4.80 -0.38
N CYS A 47 2.33 -5.62 -1.12
CA CYS A 47 2.55 -5.42 -2.54
C CYS A 47 1.28 -5.76 -3.34
N LEU A 48 0.69 -4.78 -3.99
CA LEU A 48 -0.46 -4.94 -4.86
C LEU A 48 -0.10 -4.58 -6.29
N THR A 49 -0.63 -5.35 -7.24
CA THR A 49 -0.45 -5.08 -8.67
C THR A 49 -1.57 -4.20 -9.20
N VAL A 50 -1.20 -3.10 -9.82
CA VAL A 50 -2.14 -2.15 -10.43
C VAL A 50 -2.80 -2.79 -11.65
N THR A 51 -4.12 -2.83 -11.67
CA THR A 51 -4.92 -3.38 -12.77
C THR A 51 -5.61 -2.32 -13.61
N ASN A 52 -5.93 -1.17 -13.05
CA ASN A 52 -6.47 -0.01 -13.75
C ASN A 52 -5.99 1.29 -13.11
N ILE A 53 -5.90 2.33 -13.94
CA ILE A 53 -5.49 3.67 -13.51
C ILE A 53 -6.50 4.68 -14.05
N TYR A 54 -6.95 5.58 -13.17
CA TYR A 54 -7.82 6.70 -13.48
C TYR A 54 -7.14 8.00 -13.07
N GLU A 55 -7.78 9.14 -13.35
CA GLU A 55 -7.20 10.46 -13.06
C GLU A 55 -6.81 10.65 -11.58
N ASN A 56 -7.64 10.14 -10.67
CA ASN A 56 -7.48 10.34 -9.22
C ASN A 56 -7.55 9.06 -8.39
N LYS A 57 -7.40 7.88 -9.02
CA LYS A 57 -7.48 6.59 -8.34
C LYS A 57 -6.85 5.48 -9.16
N PHE A 58 -6.53 4.38 -8.50
CA PHE A 58 -6.13 3.14 -9.14
C PHE A 58 -6.92 1.96 -8.58
N GLU A 59 -6.96 0.90 -9.34
CA GLU A 59 -7.51 -0.38 -8.91
C GLU A 59 -6.40 -1.40 -8.80
N ALA A 60 -6.51 -2.29 -7.83
CA ALA A 60 -5.58 -3.39 -7.63
C ALA A 60 -6.33 -4.63 -7.13
N ASP A 61 -5.88 -5.79 -7.60
CA ASP A 61 -6.41 -7.07 -7.12
C ASP A 61 -5.65 -7.53 -5.86
N ILE A 62 -6.38 -8.14 -4.95
CA ILE A 62 -5.83 -8.70 -3.72
C ILE A 62 -6.39 -10.09 -3.47
N MET A 63 -5.52 -11.05 -3.17
CA MET A 63 -5.92 -12.40 -2.87
C MET A 63 -6.58 -12.51 -1.50
N ALA A 64 -7.54 -13.41 -1.37
CA ALA A 64 -8.26 -13.62 -0.11
C ALA A 64 -7.32 -13.95 1.07
N GLU A 65 -6.26 -14.71 0.81
CA GLU A 65 -5.26 -15.03 1.83
C GLU A 65 -4.51 -13.78 2.31
N THR A 66 -4.15 -12.89 1.39
CA THR A 66 -3.48 -11.63 1.73
C THR A 66 -4.38 -10.72 2.58
N LEU A 67 -5.68 -10.70 2.27
CA LEU A 67 -6.66 -9.99 3.12
C LEU A 67 -6.70 -10.55 4.55
N ARG A 68 -6.64 -11.87 4.70
CA ARG A 68 -6.67 -12.52 6.02
C ARG A 68 -5.40 -12.28 6.82
N LYS A 69 -4.24 -12.25 6.16
CA LYS A 69 -2.91 -12.14 6.81
C LYS A 69 -2.43 -10.69 7.03
N SER A 70 -3.15 -9.72 6.52
CA SER A 70 -2.80 -8.29 6.64
C SER A 70 -3.94 -7.49 7.25
N ASN A 71 -3.70 -6.22 7.55
CA ASN A 71 -4.76 -5.34 8.03
C ASN A 71 -5.73 -4.90 6.92
N LEU A 72 -5.43 -5.20 5.65
CA LEU A 72 -6.28 -4.82 4.52
C LEU A 72 -7.67 -5.47 4.59
N GLY A 73 -7.79 -6.65 5.21
CA GLY A 73 -9.07 -7.33 5.40
C GLY A 73 -10.04 -6.62 6.35
N LYS A 74 -9.53 -5.69 7.16
CA LYS A 74 -10.32 -4.92 8.13
C LYS A 74 -10.70 -3.52 7.63
N LEU A 75 -10.29 -3.15 6.42
CA LEU A 75 -10.55 -1.84 5.85
C LEU A 75 -11.99 -1.73 5.35
N ASN A 76 -12.49 -0.51 5.41
CA ASN A 76 -13.80 -0.11 4.89
C ASN A 76 -13.63 1.05 3.90
N ILE A 77 -14.69 1.36 3.17
CA ILE A 77 -14.73 2.57 2.35
C ILE A 77 -14.47 3.79 3.25
N GLY A 78 -13.54 4.66 2.83
CA GLY A 78 -13.09 5.81 3.60
C GLY A 78 -11.89 5.53 4.51
N SER A 79 -11.45 4.27 4.66
CA SER A 79 -10.22 3.95 5.38
C SER A 79 -9.01 4.57 4.69
N LYS A 80 -8.08 5.08 5.49
CA LYS A 80 -6.80 5.59 5.01
C LYS A 80 -5.79 4.47 4.88
N VAL A 81 -4.96 4.52 3.85
CA VAL A 81 -3.89 3.54 3.60
C VAL A 81 -2.59 4.24 3.26
N ASN A 82 -1.50 3.68 3.74
CA ASN A 82 -0.16 4.13 3.39
C ASN A 82 0.23 3.59 2.02
N LEU A 83 0.72 4.45 1.14
CA LEU A 83 1.08 4.10 -0.23
C LEU A 83 2.54 4.40 -0.52
N GLU A 84 3.19 3.47 -1.19
CA GLU A 84 4.55 3.61 -1.70
C GLU A 84 4.64 2.97 -3.08
N ARG A 85 5.21 3.68 -4.06
CA ARG A 85 5.55 3.10 -5.37
C ARG A 85 6.76 2.19 -5.26
N ALA A 86 6.85 1.19 -6.12
CA ALA A 86 8.06 0.39 -6.24
C ALA A 86 9.25 1.27 -6.65
N LEU A 87 10.45 0.95 -6.16
CA LEU A 87 11.67 1.64 -6.55
C LEU A 87 11.90 1.47 -8.05
N SER A 88 12.24 2.57 -8.72
CA SER A 88 12.77 2.52 -10.07
C SER A 88 14.29 2.32 -10.03
N ILE A 89 14.85 1.81 -11.13
CA ILE A 89 16.32 1.65 -11.28
C ILE A 89 17.05 3.00 -11.16
N GLN A 90 16.37 4.10 -11.48
CA GLN A 90 16.90 5.45 -11.41
C GLN A 90 16.69 6.15 -10.06
N SER A 91 16.00 5.50 -9.14
CA SER A 91 15.73 6.07 -7.80
C SER A 91 17.00 6.15 -6.97
N ARG A 92 17.08 7.20 -6.15
CA ARG A 92 18.12 7.29 -5.12
C ARG A 92 17.78 6.37 -3.96
N LEU A 93 18.79 5.64 -3.46
CA LEU A 93 18.71 4.98 -2.17
C LEU A 93 19.12 6.00 -1.12
N GLY A 94 18.17 6.51 -0.33
CA GLY A 94 18.42 7.49 0.71
C GLY A 94 19.08 6.92 1.98
N GLY A 95 19.60 5.72 1.90
CA GLY A 95 20.22 5.01 3.03
C GLY A 95 20.82 3.68 2.58
N HIS A 96 20.49 2.62 3.27
CA HIS A 96 20.93 1.26 2.94
C HIS A 96 19.76 0.44 2.35
N ILE A 97 20.08 -0.72 1.79
CA ILE A 97 19.07 -1.60 1.19
C ILE A 97 18.26 -2.28 2.30
N VAL A 98 16.94 -2.02 2.29
CA VAL A 98 15.99 -2.64 3.19
C VAL A 98 14.76 -3.10 2.40
N SER A 99 14.00 -4.04 2.97
CA SER A 99 12.72 -4.48 2.40
C SER A 99 11.58 -3.80 3.14
N GLY A 100 10.66 -3.20 2.39
CA GLY A 100 9.46 -2.56 2.92
C GLY A 100 8.22 -3.45 2.94
N HIS A 101 8.34 -4.73 2.58
CA HIS A 101 7.23 -5.67 2.70
C HIS A 101 6.94 -5.99 4.17
N ILE A 102 5.68 -6.05 4.54
CA ILE A 102 5.29 -6.47 5.89
C ILE A 102 5.43 -7.98 6.06
N ASP A 103 5.71 -8.39 7.31
CA ASP A 103 5.76 -9.80 7.71
C ASP A 103 4.53 -10.21 8.52
N GLY A 104 3.81 -9.27 9.08
CA GLY A 104 2.64 -9.54 9.90
C GLY A 104 2.02 -8.28 10.49
N THR A 105 1.10 -8.46 11.41
CA THR A 105 0.44 -7.40 12.15
C THR A 105 0.76 -7.50 13.63
N GLY A 106 0.70 -6.39 14.34
CA GLY A 106 0.90 -6.33 15.77
C GLY A 106 0.02 -5.26 16.42
N LYS A 107 0.03 -5.23 17.75
CA LYS A 107 -0.65 -4.20 18.55
C LYS A 107 0.37 -3.37 19.29
N ILE A 108 0.22 -2.05 19.25
CA ILE A 108 1.00 -1.16 20.10
C ILE A 108 0.47 -1.30 21.52
N ILE A 109 1.32 -1.73 22.45
CA ILE A 109 0.96 -1.88 23.86
C ILE A 109 1.21 -0.57 24.62
N SER A 110 2.35 0.07 24.35
CA SER A 110 2.71 1.34 24.99
C SER A 110 3.75 2.09 24.16
N PHE A 111 3.84 3.36 24.38
CA PHE A 111 4.94 4.18 23.86
C PHE A 111 5.26 5.29 24.87
N VAL A 112 6.52 5.71 24.87
CA VAL A 112 7.01 6.82 25.71
C VAL A 112 7.56 7.88 24.80
N LYS A 113 7.15 9.14 25.02
CA LYS A 113 7.72 10.30 24.32
C LYS A 113 9.06 10.67 24.95
N GLU A 114 10.08 10.76 24.11
CA GLU A 114 11.37 11.37 24.45
C GLU A 114 11.58 12.54 23.49
N ASP A 115 11.94 13.72 24.01
CA ASP A 115 11.86 15.01 23.32
C ASP A 115 12.30 14.99 21.85
N ASN A 116 13.47 14.50 21.53
CA ASN A 116 14.01 14.51 20.17
C ASN A 116 14.30 13.10 19.63
N ALA A 117 13.77 12.09 20.23
CA ALA A 117 13.96 10.70 19.80
C ALA A 117 12.69 10.12 19.20
#